data_d3e367cf4a423928f2378e341649a5bf
#
_entry.id   d3e367cf4a423928f2378e341649a5bf
#
_cell.length_a   1.000
_cell.length_b   1.000
_cell.length_c   1.000
_cell.angle_alpha   90.00
_cell.angle_beta   90.00
_cell.angle_gamma   90.00
#
_symmetry.space_group_name_H-M   'P 1'
#
loop_
_entity.id
_entity.type
_entity.pdbx_description
1 polymer ?
#
loop_
_entity_poly.entity_id
_entity_poly.type
_entity_poly.pdbx_seq_one_letter_code
_entity_poly.pdbx_strand_id
1 'polypeptide(L)'
;MRIEYQNVDIAQEEHVILKGVNFQAEAGEFVYLIGKVGTGKSSLLKTFYGELDVHTGSARVLDREMTKIKRRHIPALRKRLGIVFQDFQLLNDRTVRANLDFVLKATGWKKKKERNTRIHEVLEQVGMTAKADQMPYQLSGGEQQCVCIARAILNRPDIILADEATGNLDKENGRRAAAILYDISKAGTTVVLSTHLSLIHISEPTRH
;
A
#
# COMPACT_ATOMS: atom_id res chain seq x y z
N MET A 1 -17.13 -2.67 -5.92
CA MET A 1 -15.86 -3.06 -6.55
C MET A 1 -14.84 -1.95 -6.40
N ARG A 2 -13.64 -2.22 -5.86
CA ARG A 2 -12.53 -1.26 -5.74
C ARG A 2 -11.48 -1.48 -6.83
N ILE A 3 -11.19 -2.74 -7.15
CA ILE A 3 -10.30 -3.13 -8.24
C ILE A 3 -11.00 -4.20 -9.05
N GLU A 4 -10.96 -4.08 -10.37
CA GLU A 4 -11.53 -5.06 -11.30
C GLU A 4 -10.68 -5.15 -12.55
N TYR A 5 -10.01 -6.29 -12.73
CA TYR A 5 -9.22 -6.61 -13.91
C TYR A 5 -9.80 -7.84 -14.58
N GLN A 6 -9.98 -7.78 -15.89
CA GLN A 6 -10.54 -8.86 -16.70
C GLN A 6 -9.66 -9.05 -17.95
N ASN A 7 -9.05 -10.22 -18.06
CA ASN A 7 -8.20 -10.64 -19.17
C ASN A 7 -7.11 -9.62 -19.51
N VAL A 8 -6.35 -9.18 -18.49
CA VAL A 8 -5.34 -8.13 -18.61
C VAL A 8 -3.96 -8.77 -18.75
N ASP A 9 -3.21 -8.35 -19.76
CA ASP A 9 -1.77 -8.65 -19.85
C ASP A 9 -0.96 -7.53 -19.21
N ILE A 10 0.06 -7.91 -18.47
CA ILE A 10 0.99 -6.97 -17.84
C ILE A 10 2.37 -7.18 -18.44
N ALA A 11 2.89 -6.14 -19.04
CA ALA A 11 4.20 -6.13 -19.67
C ALA A 11 5.09 -5.02 -19.09
N GLN A 12 6.37 -5.25 -19.08
CA GLN A 12 7.38 -4.24 -18.79
C GLN A 12 8.32 -4.19 -19.99
N GLU A 13 8.42 -3.01 -20.63
CA GLU A 13 9.08 -2.85 -21.92
C GLU A 13 8.44 -3.80 -22.97
N GLU A 14 9.23 -4.67 -23.59
CA GLU A 14 8.75 -5.66 -24.57
C GLU A 14 8.43 -7.03 -23.96
N HIS A 15 8.59 -7.21 -22.64
CA HIS A 15 8.43 -8.51 -22.00
C HIS A 15 7.09 -8.59 -21.28
N VAL A 16 6.26 -9.55 -21.71
CA VAL A 16 5.01 -9.88 -21.01
C VAL A 16 5.33 -10.67 -19.73
N ILE A 17 5.00 -10.08 -18.58
CA ILE A 17 5.23 -10.65 -17.24
C ILE A 17 4.06 -11.54 -16.83
N LEU A 18 2.83 -11.07 -17.03
CA LEU A 18 1.60 -11.80 -16.71
C LEU A 18 0.64 -11.72 -17.89
N LYS A 19 -0.07 -12.82 -18.17
CA LYS A 19 -1.06 -12.90 -19.25
C LYS A 19 -2.44 -13.23 -18.70
N GLY A 20 -3.47 -12.59 -19.25
CA GLY A 20 -4.88 -12.92 -18.98
C GLY A 20 -5.25 -12.77 -17.52
N VAL A 21 -4.72 -11.79 -16.81
CA VAL A 21 -4.97 -11.57 -15.38
C VAL A 21 -6.44 -11.24 -15.16
N ASN A 22 -7.07 -11.98 -14.24
CA ASN A 22 -8.37 -11.67 -13.68
C ASN A 22 -8.20 -11.44 -12.18
N PHE A 23 -8.58 -10.25 -11.71
CA PHE A 23 -8.42 -9.87 -10.32
C PHE A 23 -9.58 -8.97 -9.89
N GLN A 24 -10.13 -9.22 -8.71
CA GLN A 24 -11.20 -8.41 -8.14
C GLN A 24 -10.96 -8.18 -6.66
N ALA A 25 -11.27 -6.97 -6.18
CA ALA A 25 -11.28 -6.63 -4.77
C ALA A 25 -12.43 -5.66 -4.44
N GLU A 26 -13.20 -6.01 -3.42
CA GLU A 26 -14.32 -5.20 -2.93
C GLU A 26 -13.89 -4.20 -1.86
N ALA A 27 -14.81 -3.31 -1.50
CA ALA A 27 -14.58 -2.35 -0.42
C ALA A 27 -14.43 -3.09 0.93
N GLY A 28 -13.36 -2.76 1.69
CA GLY A 28 -13.08 -3.36 2.98
C GLY A 28 -12.57 -4.80 2.92
N GLU A 29 -12.27 -5.32 1.75
CA GLU A 29 -11.71 -6.66 1.58
C GLU A 29 -10.21 -6.66 1.86
N PHE A 30 -9.73 -7.72 2.52
CA PHE A 30 -8.30 -7.99 2.68
C PHE A 30 -7.89 -9.12 1.75
N VAL A 31 -7.08 -8.81 0.75
CA VAL A 31 -6.67 -9.74 -0.30
C VAL A 31 -5.20 -10.08 -0.18
N TYR A 32 -4.86 -11.37 -0.10
CA TYR A 32 -3.49 -11.85 -0.21
C TYR A 32 -3.15 -12.17 -1.67
N LEU A 33 -2.10 -11.57 -2.18
CA LEU A 33 -1.51 -11.90 -3.47
C LEU A 33 -0.29 -12.80 -3.23
N ILE A 34 -0.50 -14.11 -3.34
CA ILE A 34 0.51 -15.11 -3.01
C ILE A 34 1.21 -15.63 -4.26
N GLY A 35 2.51 -15.76 -4.21
CA GLY A 35 3.30 -16.35 -5.30
C GLY A 35 4.79 -16.27 -5.04
N LYS A 36 5.56 -17.09 -5.74
CA LYS A 36 7.04 -17.09 -5.64
C LYS A 36 7.63 -15.72 -6.00
N VAL A 37 8.85 -15.43 -5.56
CA VAL A 37 9.60 -14.25 -6.00
C VAL A 37 9.73 -14.29 -7.52
N GLY A 38 9.57 -13.14 -8.18
CA GLY A 38 9.66 -13.02 -9.63
C GLY A 38 8.40 -13.41 -10.43
N THR A 39 7.29 -13.76 -9.77
CA THR A 39 6.04 -14.14 -10.47
C THR A 39 5.19 -12.95 -10.94
N GLY A 40 5.67 -11.71 -10.81
CA GLY A 40 4.96 -10.53 -11.30
C GLY A 40 3.99 -9.87 -10.32
N LYS A 41 3.98 -10.26 -9.03
CA LYS A 41 3.12 -9.63 -8.00
C LYS A 41 3.32 -8.12 -7.90
N SER A 42 4.58 -7.69 -7.78
CA SER A 42 4.93 -6.26 -7.74
C SER A 42 4.54 -5.54 -9.03
N SER A 43 4.69 -6.19 -10.19
CA SER A 43 4.27 -5.63 -11.49
C SER A 43 2.76 -5.45 -11.55
N LEU A 44 1.98 -6.40 -11.03
CA LEU A 44 0.53 -6.26 -10.91
C LEU A 44 0.16 -5.08 -9.99
N LEU A 45 0.75 -4.98 -8.80
CA LEU A 45 0.52 -3.85 -7.89
C LEU A 45 0.86 -2.50 -8.55
N LYS A 46 1.95 -2.42 -9.30
CA LYS A 46 2.38 -1.22 -10.04
C LYS A 46 1.36 -0.73 -11.05
N THR A 47 0.58 -1.64 -11.64
CA THR A 47 -0.51 -1.25 -12.53
C THR A 47 -1.65 -0.58 -11.78
N PHE A 48 -1.94 -0.97 -10.55
CA PHE A 48 -3.06 -0.41 -9.77
C PHE A 48 -2.86 1.06 -9.42
N TYR A 49 -1.61 1.53 -9.30
CA TYR A 49 -1.32 2.94 -9.02
C TYR A 49 -0.68 3.68 -10.20
N GLY A 50 -0.70 3.07 -11.40
CA GLY A 50 -0.28 3.70 -12.64
C GLY A 50 1.24 4.00 -12.71
N GLU A 51 2.08 3.16 -12.12
CA GLU A 51 3.53 3.15 -12.37
C GLU A 51 3.85 2.32 -13.61
N LEU A 52 3.10 1.24 -13.82
CA LEU A 52 3.16 0.40 -15.00
C LEU A 52 1.85 0.54 -15.78
N ASP A 53 1.95 0.80 -17.08
CA ASP A 53 0.80 0.97 -17.95
C ASP A 53 0.11 -0.37 -18.28
N VAL A 54 -1.19 -0.32 -18.53
CA VAL A 54 -2.01 -1.47 -18.95
C VAL A 54 -2.61 -1.16 -20.32
N HIS A 55 -2.49 -2.08 -21.25
CA HIS A 55 -2.92 -1.86 -22.65
C HIS A 55 -3.97 -2.84 -23.14
N THR A 56 -4.18 -3.96 -22.45
CA THR A 56 -5.10 -5.04 -22.86
C THR A 56 -6.16 -5.29 -21.82
N GLY A 57 -7.25 -5.93 -22.24
CA GLY A 57 -8.35 -6.30 -21.37
C GLY A 57 -9.16 -5.11 -20.83
N SER A 58 -9.83 -5.31 -19.72
CA SER A 58 -10.52 -4.26 -18.94
C SER A 58 -9.85 -4.16 -17.57
N ALA A 59 -9.41 -2.97 -17.21
CA ALA A 59 -8.67 -2.73 -15.98
C ALA A 59 -9.21 -1.49 -15.27
N ARG A 60 -9.91 -1.69 -14.16
CA ARG A 60 -10.48 -0.59 -13.37
C ARG A 60 -9.92 -0.56 -11.97
N VAL A 61 -9.52 0.62 -11.52
CA VAL A 61 -9.16 0.91 -10.14
C VAL A 61 -9.99 2.10 -9.66
N LEU A 62 -10.83 1.88 -8.65
CA LEU A 62 -11.84 2.84 -8.21
C LEU A 62 -12.77 3.24 -9.39
N ASP A 63 -12.81 4.52 -9.69
CA ASP A 63 -13.58 5.11 -10.81
C ASP A 63 -12.74 5.28 -12.09
N ARG A 64 -11.53 4.73 -12.15
CA ARG A 64 -10.59 4.94 -13.27
C ARG A 64 -10.41 3.68 -14.11
N GLU A 65 -10.58 3.83 -15.43
CA GLU A 65 -10.19 2.84 -16.42
C GLU A 65 -8.69 2.98 -16.72
N MET A 66 -7.90 2.01 -16.27
CA MET A 66 -6.43 2.08 -16.30
C MET A 66 -5.84 1.98 -17.70
N THR A 67 -6.51 1.28 -18.62
CA THR A 67 -6.08 1.18 -20.03
C THR A 67 -6.15 2.52 -20.79
N LYS A 68 -6.90 3.50 -20.26
CA LYS A 68 -7.14 4.81 -20.88
C LYS A 68 -6.74 5.98 -19.99
N ILE A 69 -6.15 5.71 -18.82
CA ILE A 69 -5.82 6.76 -17.86
C ILE A 69 -4.73 7.69 -18.43
N LYS A 70 -4.99 8.99 -18.37
CA LYS A 70 -3.99 9.98 -18.78
C LYS A 70 -3.06 10.27 -17.60
N ARG A 71 -1.77 10.44 -17.84
CA ARG A 71 -0.75 10.70 -16.78
C ARG A 71 -1.13 11.84 -15.83
N ARG A 72 -1.80 12.89 -16.31
CA ARG A 72 -2.29 14.00 -15.49
C ARG A 72 -3.32 13.60 -14.42
N HIS A 73 -3.97 12.44 -14.57
CA HIS A 73 -4.98 11.94 -13.61
C HIS A 73 -4.39 10.98 -12.56
N ILE A 74 -3.18 10.46 -12.79
CA ILE A 74 -2.50 9.54 -11.88
C ILE A 74 -2.29 10.15 -10.48
N PRO A 75 -1.86 11.42 -10.31
CA PRO A 75 -1.71 12.01 -8.98
C PRO A 75 -3.01 12.03 -8.17
N ALA A 76 -4.16 12.27 -8.82
CA ALA A 76 -5.47 12.24 -8.15
C ALA A 76 -5.85 10.82 -7.72
N LEU A 77 -5.57 9.80 -8.55
CA LEU A 77 -5.74 8.39 -8.20
C LEU A 77 -4.85 8.03 -6.99
N ARG A 78 -3.55 8.35 -7.06
CA ARG A 78 -2.57 8.02 -6.01
C ARG A 78 -2.91 8.64 -4.64
N LYS A 79 -3.58 9.78 -4.58
CA LYS A 79 -4.07 10.37 -3.31
C LYS A 79 -5.10 9.50 -2.61
N ARG A 80 -5.81 8.65 -3.34
CA ARG A 80 -6.82 7.72 -2.82
C ARG A 80 -6.23 6.34 -2.52
N LEU A 81 -4.94 6.15 -2.76
CA LEU A 81 -4.21 4.91 -2.52
C LEU A 81 -3.15 5.12 -1.44
N GLY A 82 -2.99 4.17 -0.55
CA GLY A 82 -1.86 4.05 0.33
C GLY A 82 -0.90 3.00 -0.22
N ILE A 83 0.41 3.29 -0.25
CA ILE A 83 1.41 2.33 -0.71
C ILE A 83 2.39 2.05 0.41
N VAL A 84 2.60 0.78 0.70
CA VAL A 84 3.59 0.28 1.65
C VAL A 84 4.64 -0.49 0.87
N PHE A 85 5.85 0.05 0.80
CA PHE A 85 6.95 -0.53 0.05
C PHE A 85 7.77 -1.51 0.89
N GLN A 86 8.39 -2.49 0.25
CA GLN A 86 9.25 -3.48 0.87
C GLN A 86 10.50 -2.86 1.54
N ASP A 87 11.07 -1.84 0.94
CA ASP A 87 12.31 -1.16 1.34
C ASP A 87 12.07 0.12 2.18
N PHE A 88 10.90 0.23 2.79
CA PHE A 88 10.42 1.34 3.62
C PHE A 88 10.33 2.70 2.91
N GLN A 89 11.35 3.11 2.15
CA GLN A 89 11.43 4.40 1.45
C GLN A 89 11.12 5.60 2.37
N LEU A 90 11.65 5.59 3.57
CA LEU A 90 11.62 6.71 4.49
C LEU A 90 12.76 7.68 4.18
N LEU A 91 12.49 8.97 4.35
CA LEU A 91 13.49 10.01 4.16
C LEU A 91 14.38 10.05 5.42
N ASN A 92 15.67 9.68 5.26
CA ASN A 92 16.60 9.49 6.37
C ASN A 92 17.14 10.81 6.96
N ASP A 93 16.91 11.93 6.27
CA ASP A 93 17.34 13.28 6.65
C ASP A 93 16.33 13.98 7.57
N ARG A 94 15.25 13.32 7.96
CA ARG A 94 14.18 13.92 8.77
C ARG A 94 13.49 12.93 9.68
N THR A 95 12.87 13.44 10.74
CA THR A 95 12.16 12.65 11.74
C THR A 95 10.93 11.93 11.17
N VAL A 96 10.38 10.96 11.92
CA VAL A 96 9.10 10.30 11.60
C VAL A 96 8.01 11.33 11.33
N ARG A 97 7.81 12.28 12.24
CA ARG A 97 6.84 13.38 12.10
C ARG A 97 7.04 14.16 10.80
N ALA A 98 8.29 14.52 10.51
CA ALA A 98 8.61 15.29 9.31
C ALA A 98 8.44 14.49 8.02
N ASN A 99 8.67 13.17 8.03
CA ASN A 99 8.32 12.26 6.93
C ASN A 99 6.81 12.30 6.62
N LEU A 100 5.97 12.22 7.66
CA LEU A 100 4.52 12.23 7.50
C LEU A 100 3.99 13.62 7.08
N ASP A 101 4.53 14.70 7.69
CA ASP A 101 4.17 16.08 7.32
C ASP A 101 4.52 16.42 5.88
N PHE A 102 5.62 15.88 5.37
CA PHE A 102 6.03 16.04 3.97
C PHE A 102 4.95 15.49 3.01
N VAL A 103 4.44 14.28 3.29
CA VAL A 103 3.39 13.67 2.46
C VAL A 103 2.10 14.48 2.51
N LEU A 104 1.66 14.91 3.68
CA LEU A 104 0.46 15.73 3.83
C LEU A 104 0.57 17.06 3.07
N LYS A 105 1.71 17.74 3.15
CA LYS A 105 1.97 18.94 2.36
C LYS A 105 1.90 18.66 0.85
N ALA A 106 2.58 17.62 0.39
CA ALA A 106 2.61 17.24 -1.02
C ALA A 106 1.22 16.86 -1.56
N THR A 107 0.33 16.36 -0.69
CA THR A 107 -1.04 15.98 -1.05
C THR A 107 -2.06 17.10 -0.84
N GLY A 108 -1.64 18.30 -0.43
CA GLY A 108 -2.45 19.51 -0.41
C GLY A 108 -3.05 19.92 0.93
N TRP A 109 -2.59 19.34 2.04
CA TRP A 109 -3.01 19.75 3.38
C TRP A 109 -2.33 21.08 3.77
N LYS A 110 -3.05 22.18 3.73
CA LYS A 110 -2.49 23.53 3.93
C LYS A 110 -2.28 23.89 5.41
N LYS A 111 -3.24 23.52 6.28
CA LYS A 111 -3.22 23.97 7.68
C LYS A 111 -2.32 23.09 8.55
N LYS A 112 -1.32 23.67 9.18
CA LYS A 112 -0.35 22.98 10.06
C LYS A 112 -1.05 22.25 11.22
N LYS A 113 -2.07 22.87 11.82
CA LYS A 113 -2.83 22.27 12.93
C LYS A 113 -3.50 20.95 12.49
N GLU A 114 -4.17 20.95 11.34
CA GLU A 114 -4.83 19.77 10.80
C GLU A 114 -3.83 18.65 10.48
N ARG A 115 -2.66 18.99 9.90
CA ARG A 115 -1.59 18.02 9.65
C ARG A 115 -1.06 17.41 10.94
N ASN A 116 -0.78 18.22 11.96
CA ASN A 116 -0.29 17.73 13.26
C ASN A 116 -1.30 16.77 13.92
N THR A 117 -2.60 17.12 13.89
CA THR A 117 -3.65 16.24 14.40
C THR A 117 -3.66 14.92 13.63
N ARG A 118 -3.63 14.98 12.30
CA ARG A 118 -3.65 13.76 11.49
C ARG A 118 -2.41 12.89 11.70
N ILE A 119 -1.23 13.46 11.83
CA ILE A 119 0.00 12.74 12.15
C ILE A 119 -0.12 12.03 13.50
N HIS A 120 -0.65 12.70 14.51
CA HIS A 120 -0.86 12.09 15.83
C HIS A 120 -1.82 10.89 15.73
N GLU A 121 -2.97 11.07 15.07
CA GLU A 121 -3.97 9.99 14.85
C GLU A 121 -3.35 8.75 14.21
N VAL A 122 -2.61 8.91 13.11
CA VAL A 122 -2.04 7.74 12.40
C VAL A 122 -0.90 7.09 13.19
N LEU A 123 -0.10 7.86 13.91
CA LEU A 123 0.95 7.31 14.77
C LEU A 123 0.36 6.56 15.97
N GLU A 124 -0.73 7.04 16.54
CA GLU A 124 -1.47 6.33 17.59
C GLU A 124 -2.02 5.01 17.06
N GLN A 125 -2.63 5.02 15.87
CA GLN A 125 -3.21 3.83 15.24
C GLN A 125 -2.19 2.72 15.01
N VAL A 126 -0.92 3.05 14.73
CA VAL A 126 0.16 2.06 14.54
C VAL A 126 1.04 1.86 15.78
N GLY A 127 0.73 2.53 16.90
CA GLY A 127 1.46 2.42 18.16
C GLY A 127 2.85 3.07 18.14
N MET A 128 3.02 4.19 17.40
CA MET A 128 4.31 4.84 17.18
C MET A 128 4.37 6.28 17.69
N THR A 129 3.43 6.72 18.51
CA THR A 129 3.33 8.09 19.01
C THR A 129 4.62 8.55 19.73
N ALA A 130 5.21 7.69 20.58
CA ALA A 130 6.43 7.98 21.33
C ALA A 130 7.68 8.10 20.43
N LYS A 131 7.62 7.67 19.17
CA LYS A 131 8.72 7.67 18.21
C LYS A 131 8.63 8.81 17.17
N ALA A 132 7.67 9.71 17.32
CA ALA A 132 7.37 10.76 16.33
C ALA A 132 8.57 11.64 15.99
N ASP A 133 9.42 11.92 16.96
CA ASP A 133 10.57 12.84 16.81
C ASP A 133 11.90 12.09 16.60
N GLN A 134 11.87 10.75 16.45
CA GLN A 134 13.05 9.96 16.10
C GLN A 134 13.31 9.96 14.59
N MET A 135 14.57 9.75 14.23
CA MET A 135 15.00 9.57 12.85
C MET A 135 14.78 8.11 12.43
N PRO A 136 14.54 7.80 11.13
CA PRO A 136 14.33 6.43 10.66
C PRO A 136 15.43 5.45 11.07
N TYR A 137 16.69 5.85 11.04
CA TYR A 137 17.83 5.01 11.43
C TYR A 137 17.88 4.65 12.93
N GLN A 138 17.09 5.33 13.77
CA GLN A 138 16.94 5.02 15.19
C GLN A 138 15.84 4.00 15.48
N LEU A 139 15.11 3.58 14.44
CA LEU A 139 13.99 2.64 14.52
C LEU A 139 14.42 1.24 14.10
N SER A 140 13.85 0.22 14.76
CA SER A 140 13.91 -1.15 14.27
C SER A 140 13.16 -1.31 12.93
N GLY A 141 13.43 -2.38 12.18
CA GLY A 141 12.74 -2.66 10.93
C GLY A 141 11.20 -2.73 11.09
N GLY A 142 10.73 -3.36 12.17
CA GLY A 142 9.29 -3.41 12.49
C GLY A 142 8.69 -2.04 12.80
N GLU A 143 9.43 -1.17 13.50
CA GLU A 143 9.01 0.21 13.77
C GLU A 143 8.99 1.04 12.49
N GLN A 144 9.99 0.91 11.62
CA GLN A 144 10.00 1.56 10.32
C GLN A 144 8.79 1.13 9.48
N GLN A 145 8.44 -0.16 9.51
CA GLN A 145 7.26 -0.67 8.82
C GLN A 145 5.96 -0.07 9.35
N CYS A 146 5.82 0.05 10.68
CA CYS A 146 4.67 0.73 11.27
C CYS A 146 4.56 2.19 10.79
N VAL A 147 5.69 2.90 10.69
CA VAL A 147 5.72 4.27 10.13
C VAL A 147 5.31 4.29 8.65
N CYS A 148 5.72 3.29 7.86
CA CYS A 148 5.30 3.16 6.47
C CYS A 148 3.79 2.92 6.34
N ILE A 149 3.21 2.12 7.23
CA ILE A 149 1.75 1.94 7.29
C ILE A 149 1.06 3.26 7.71
N ALA A 150 1.58 3.97 8.72
CA ALA A 150 1.07 5.29 9.12
C ALA A 150 1.08 6.27 7.94
N ARG A 151 2.16 6.29 7.16
CA ARG A 151 2.29 7.10 5.94
C ARG A 151 1.22 6.73 4.91
N ALA A 152 0.98 5.45 4.71
CA ALA A 152 0.00 4.97 3.73
C ALA A 152 -1.43 5.38 4.07
N ILE A 153 -1.80 5.49 5.36
CA ILE A 153 -3.15 5.84 5.80
C ILE A 153 -3.41 7.34 6.00
N LEU A 154 -2.40 8.20 5.81
CA LEU A 154 -2.51 9.65 6.04
C LEU A 154 -3.71 10.30 5.35
N ASN A 155 -3.92 10.00 4.08
CA ASN A 155 -4.98 10.58 3.26
C ASN A 155 -6.29 9.80 3.32
N ARG A 156 -6.49 8.92 4.29
CA ARG A 156 -7.68 8.05 4.40
C ARG A 156 -7.97 7.33 3.09
N PRO A 157 -7.04 6.46 2.61
CA PRO A 157 -7.14 5.86 1.29
C PRO A 157 -8.32 4.91 1.18
N ASP A 158 -8.83 4.75 -0.04
CA ASP A 158 -9.81 3.72 -0.38
C ASP A 158 -9.17 2.34 -0.46
N ILE A 159 -7.89 2.28 -0.87
CA ILE A 159 -7.14 1.05 -1.07
C ILE A 159 -5.73 1.22 -0.51
N ILE A 160 -5.21 0.20 0.15
CA ILE A 160 -3.79 0.06 0.50
C ILE A 160 -3.19 -1.07 -0.33
N LEU A 161 -2.07 -0.77 -0.96
CA LEU A 161 -1.24 -1.71 -1.71
C LEU A 161 0.05 -1.94 -0.93
N ALA A 162 0.24 -3.13 -0.40
CA ALA A 162 1.39 -3.48 0.41
C ALA A 162 2.25 -4.52 -0.35
N ASP A 163 3.39 -4.08 -0.86
CA ASP A 163 4.29 -4.94 -1.62
C ASP A 163 5.34 -5.55 -0.70
N GLU A 164 5.22 -6.86 -0.48
CA GLU A 164 6.08 -7.66 0.41
C GLU A 164 6.36 -6.99 1.78
N ALA A 165 5.35 -6.29 2.31
CA ALA A 165 5.45 -5.47 3.52
C ALA A 165 5.85 -6.25 4.79
N THR A 166 5.92 -7.56 4.72
CA THR A 166 6.32 -8.45 5.82
C THR A 166 7.61 -9.22 5.52
N GLY A 167 8.10 -9.16 4.27
CA GLY A 167 9.18 -10.03 3.78
C GLY A 167 10.54 -9.79 4.43
N ASN A 168 10.85 -8.56 4.82
CA ASN A 168 12.11 -8.16 5.45
C ASN A 168 12.03 -8.11 6.99
N LEU A 169 10.91 -8.57 7.57
CA LEU A 169 10.68 -8.54 9.00
C LEU A 169 10.82 -9.95 9.58
N ASP A 170 11.22 -10.03 10.86
CA ASP A 170 11.03 -11.24 11.63
C ASP A 170 9.53 -11.60 11.76
N LYS A 171 9.25 -12.83 12.18
CA LYS A 171 7.88 -13.36 12.23
C LYS A 171 6.94 -12.53 13.12
N GLU A 172 7.44 -11.99 14.22
CA GLU A 172 6.63 -11.21 15.17
C GLU A 172 6.25 -9.86 14.58
N ASN A 173 7.23 -9.12 14.06
CA ASN A 173 7.01 -7.84 13.41
C ASN A 173 6.16 -7.97 12.13
N GLY A 174 6.37 -9.05 11.35
CA GLY A 174 5.54 -9.36 10.19
C GLY A 174 4.07 -9.58 10.55
N ARG A 175 3.80 -10.34 11.63
CA ARG A 175 2.44 -10.56 12.14
C ARG A 175 1.81 -9.26 12.65
N ARG A 176 2.57 -8.43 13.37
CA ARG A 176 2.12 -7.13 13.84
C ARG A 176 1.72 -6.22 12.67
N ALA A 177 2.55 -6.09 11.65
CA ALA A 177 2.25 -5.30 10.46
C ALA A 177 0.98 -5.81 9.75
N ALA A 178 0.86 -7.12 9.56
CA ALA A 178 -0.32 -7.73 8.95
C ALA A 178 -1.59 -7.50 9.79
N ALA A 179 -1.50 -7.60 11.12
CA ALA A 179 -2.63 -7.33 12.02
C ALA A 179 -3.11 -5.87 11.92
N ILE A 180 -2.20 -4.90 11.89
CA ILE A 180 -2.53 -3.48 11.71
C ILE A 180 -3.25 -3.28 10.36
N LEU A 181 -2.73 -3.85 9.28
CA LEU A 181 -3.36 -3.76 7.96
C LEU A 181 -4.75 -4.43 7.93
N TYR A 182 -4.91 -5.55 8.64
CA TYR A 182 -6.20 -6.23 8.78
C TYR A 182 -7.23 -5.37 9.52
N ASP A 183 -6.85 -4.74 10.62
CA ASP A 183 -7.73 -3.82 11.37
C ASP A 183 -8.15 -2.63 10.50
N ILE A 184 -7.23 -2.10 9.69
CA ILE A 184 -7.52 -1.04 8.71
C ILE A 184 -8.56 -1.52 7.69
N SER A 185 -8.47 -2.78 7.23
CA SER A 185 -9.46 -3.32 6.29
C SER A 185 -10.84 -3.45 6.91
N LYS A 186 -10.93 -3.83 8.17
CA LYS A 186 -12.21 -3.90 8.93
C LYS A 186 -12.86 -2.53 9.08
N ALA A 187 -12.08 -1.46 9.06
CA ALA A 187 -12.59 -0.09 9.06
C ALA A 187 -13.08 0.39 7.68
N GLY A 188 -13.01 -0.45 6.63
CA GLY A 188 -13.58 -0.21 5.31
C GLY A 188 -12.58 0.09 4.19
N THR A 189 -11.28 0.17 4.48
CA THR A 189 -10.22 0.31 3.47
C THR A 189 -9.90 -1.05 2.85
N THR A 190 -9.90 -1.16 1.53
CA THR A 190 -9.44 -2.39 0.85
C THR A 190 -7.93 -2.54 0.99
N VAL A 191 -7.44 -3.72 1.33
CA VAL A 191 -6.00 -3.99 1.44
C VAL A 191 -5.61 -5.12 0.50
N VAL A 192 -4.61 -4.89 -0.33
CA VAL A 192 -3.96 -5.90 -1.17
C VAL A 192 -2.53 -6.07 -0.68
N LEU A 193 -2.22 -7.22 -0.10
CA LEU A 193 -0.90 -7.54 0.44
C LEU A 193 -0.23 -8.62 -0.41
N SER A 194 0.86 -8.27 -1.11
CA SER A 194 1.69 -9.26 -1.78
C SER A 194 2.64 -9.95 -0.79
N THR A 195 2.79 -11.25 -0.93
CA THR A 195 3.71 -12.03 -0.11
C THR A 195 4.21 -13.27 -0.86
N HIS A 196 5.44 -13.68 -0.59
CA HIS A 196 5.98 -14.96 -1.04
C HIS A 196 5.89 -16.03 0.07
N LEU A 197 5.60 -15.63 1.31
CA LEU A 197 5.43 -16.54 2.42
C LEU A 197 3.99 -17.05 2.46
N SER A 198 3.81 -18.35 2.58
CA SER A 198 2.54 -18.95 2.96
C SER A 198 2.25 -18.60 4.42
N LEU A 199 1.68 -17.42 4.66
CA LEU A 199 1.21 -17.00 5.99
C LEU A 199 -0.08 -17.76 6.39
N ILE A 200 -0.04 -19.10 6.32
CA ILE A 200 -1.18 -19.99 6.56
C ILE A 200 -1.66 -20.01 8.03
N HIS A 201 -1.21 -19.11 8.88
CA HIS A 201 -1.59 -19.05 10.29
C HIS A 201 -2.00 -17.66 10.80
N ILE A 202 -2.72 -16.89 10.00
CA ILE A 202 -3.58 -15.83 10.55
C ILE A 202 -5.00 -16.28 10.26
N SER A 203 -5.68 -16.77 11.29
CA SER A 203 -7.05 -17.25 11.25
C SER A 203 -7.99 -16.17 10.70
N GLU A 204 -8.65 -16.52 9.59
CA GLU A 204 -9.85 -16.00 8.94
C GLU A 204 -9.69 -15.07 7.74
N PRO A 205 -10.73 -15.09 6.86
CA PRO A 205 -11.03 -16.14 5.89
C PRO A 205 -10.49 -15.81 4.50
N THR A 206 -9.78 -16.77 3.96
CA THR A 206 -9.29 -16.80 2.60
C THR A 206 -10.42 -16.99 1.60
N ARG A 207 -10.52 -16.13 0.59
CA ARG A 207 -10.94 -16.55 -0.75
C ARG A 207 -9.68 -16.70 -1.59
N HIS A 208 -9.52 -17.93 -2.13
CA HIS A 208 -8.48 -18.30 -3.08
C HIS A 208 -8.82 -17.73 -4.46
#